data_d63fb106ddcdf30bfa7505e6298bba55
#
_entry.id   d63fb106ddcdf30bfa7505e6298bba55
#
_cell.length_a   1.000
_cell.length_b   1.000
_cell.length_c   1.000
_cell.angle_alpha   90.00
_cell.angle_beta   90.00
_cell.angle_gamma   90.00
#
_symmetry.space_group_name_H-M   'P 1'
#
loop_
_entity.id
_entity.type
_entity.pdbx_description
1 polymer ?
#
loop_
_entity_poly.entity_id
_entity_poly.type
_entity_poly.pdbx_seq_one_letter_code
_entity_poly.pdbx_strand_id
1 'polypeptide(L)'
;MAAAPKDLEAQFVAAAAAAKQTKKRPDNATLLKLYSYYKQATDGDVKGERPGGFDFVGGAKHDAWSKLKGMSKDEAMQNYIKQVERLNRA
;
A
#
# COMPACT_ATOMS: atom_id res chain seq x y z
N MET A 1 -19.16 11.55 -9.30
CA MET A 1 -19.78 10.73 -8.25
C MET A 1 -18.74 9.76 -7.69
N ALA A 2 -18.71 9.64 -6.39
CA ALA A 2 -17.76 8.72 -5.77
C ALA A 2 -18.11 7.27 -6.11
N ALA A 3 -17.10 6.43 -6.30
CA ALA A 3 -17.32 5.00 -6.49
C ALA A 3 -17.93 4.39 -5.23
N ALA A 4 -18.82 3.42 -5.41
CA ALA A 4 -19.35 2.66 -4.29
C ALA A 4 -18.21 1.90 -3.61
N PRO A 5 -18.30 1.64 -2.28
CA PRO A 5 -17.24 0.88 -1.59
C PRO A 5 -16.91 -0.44 -2.26
N LYS A 6 -17.90 -1.14 -2.80
CA LYS A 6 -17.68 -2.40 -3.51
C LYS A 6 -16.80 -2.22 -4.74
N ASP A 7 -17.04 -1.15 -5.49
CA ASP A 7 -16.25 -0.87 -6.70
C ASP A 7 -14.80 -0.55 -6.31
N LEU A 8 -14.62 0.20 -5.24
CA LEU A 8 -13.29 0.54 -4.76
C LEU A 8 -12.53 -0.71 -4.31
N GLU A 9 -13.18 -1.58 -3.56
CA GLU A 9 -12.55 -2.83 -3.13
C GLU A 9 -12.17 -3.71 -4.32
N ALA A 10 -13.05 -3.80 -5.31
CA ALA A 10 -12.76 -4.59 -6.50
C ALA A 10 -11.56 -4.01 -7.26
N GLN A 11 -11.50 -2.69 -7.39
CA GLN A 11 -10.37 -2.01 -8.02
C GLN A 11 -9.08 -2.22 -7.24
N PHE A 12 -9.18 -2.19 -5.91
CA PHE A 12 -8.03 -2.40 -5.05
C PHE A 12 -7.49 -3.84 -5.21
N VAL A 13 -8.36 -4.83 -5.21
CA VAL A 13 -7.97 -6.23 -5.40
C VAL A 13 -7.32 -6.43 -6.76
N ALA A 14 -7.90 -5.82 -7.81
CA ALA A 14 -7.33 -5.89 -9.15
C ALA A 14 -5.95 -5.23 -9.20
N ALA A 15 -5.80 -4.08 -8.52
CA ALA A 15 -4.51 -3.39 -8.46
C ALA A 15 -3.46 -4.24 -7.75
N ALA A 16 -3.85 -4.93 -6.67
CA ALA A 16 -2.92 -5.80 -5.95
C ALA A 16 -2.43 -6.94 -6.84
N ALA A 17 -3.30 -7.49 -7.66
CA ALA A 17 -2.90 -8.52 -8.63
C ALA A 17 -1.98 -7.93 -9.71
N ALA A 18 -2.32 -6.76 -10.22
CA ALA A 18 -1.52 -6.10 -11.25
C ALA A 18 -0.13 -5.70 -10.75
N ALA A 19 -0.01 -5.36 -9.47
CA ALA A 19 1.26 -4.98 -8.87
C ALA A 19 2.29 -6.11 -8.94
N LYS A 20 1.83 -7.36 -8.99
CA LYS A 20 2.72 -8.53 -9.08
C LYS A 20 3.17 -8.82 -10.52
N GLN A 21 2.60 -8.13 -11.48
CA GLN A 21 2.83 -8.40 -12.90
C GLN A 21 3.47 -7.23 -13.63
N THR A 22 4.12 -6.34 -12.91
CA THR A 22 4.81 -5.20 -13.53
C THR A 22 6.03 -5.70 -14.29
N LYS A 23 6.33 -5.04 -15.41
CA LYS A 23 7.47 -5.41 -16.25
C LYS A 23 8.80 -5.20 -15.55
N LYS A 24 8.88 -4.15 -14.75
CA LYS A 24 10.09 -3.84 -14.00
C LYS A 24 9.80 -3.94 -12.51
N ARG A 25 10.78 -4.46 -11.77
CA ARG A 25 10.65 -4.47 -10.32
C ARG A 25 10.68 -3.02 -9.82
N PRO A 26 9.69 -2.60 -9.02
CA PRO A 26 9.69 -1.25 -8.45
C PRO A 26 10.91 -1.06 -7.53
N ASP A 27 11.35 0.19 -7.39
CA ASP A 27 12.43 0.47 -6.46
C ASP A 27 11.94 0.32 -5.01
N ASN A 28 12.88 0.33 -4.07
CA ASN A 28 12.56 0.10 -2.67
C ASN A 28 11.59 1.12 -2.10
N ALA A 29 11.73 2.39 -2.49
CA ALA A 29 10.83 3.45 -2.01
C ALA A 29 9.40 3.18 -2.48
N THR A 30 9.23 2.77 -3.74
CA THR A 30 7.91 2.45 -4.28
C THR A 30 7.32 1.21 -3.60
N LEU A 31 8.15 0.19 -3.37
CA LEU A 31 7.70 -1.02 -2.68
C LEU A 31 7.21 -0.70 -1.26
N LEU A 32 7.90 0.21 -0.56
CA LEU A 32 7.48 0.63 0.77
C LEU A 32 6.16 1.38 0.73
N LYS A 33 5.96 2.24 -0.28
CA LYS A 33 4.69 2.94 -0.45
C LYS A 33 3.55 1.96 -0.70
N LEU A 34 3.76 1.01 -1.60
CA LEU A 34 2.75 -0.01 -1.89
C LEU A 34 2.42 -0.81 -0.64
N TYR A 35 3.43 -1.24 0.10
CA TYR A 35 3.22 -1.98 1.33
C TYR A 35 2.40 -1.16 2.33
N SER A 36 2.77 0.10 2.54
CA SER A 36 2.12 0.93 3.55
C SER A 36 0.66 1.20 3.20
N TYR A 37 0.37 1.53 1.95
CA TYR A 37 -1.01 1.74 1.51
C TYR A 37 -1.83 0.45 1.63
N TYR A 38 -1.23 -0.67 1.26
CA TYR A 38 -1.90 -1.96 1.37
C TYR A 38 -2.26 -2.28 2.82
N LYS A 39 -1.32 -2.11 3.74
CA LYS A 39 -1.57 -2.36 5.16
C LYS A 39 -2.62 -1.41 5.72
N GLN A 40 -2.53 -0.13 5.37
CA GLN A 40 -3.51 0.84 5.84
C GLN A 40 -4.90 0.54 5.28
N ALA A 41 -4.97 0.07 4.03
CA ALA A 41 -6.23 -0.27 3.40
C ALA A 41 -6.88 -1.52 4.01
N THR A 42 -6.07 -2.48 4.44
CA THR A 42 -6.59 -3.75 4.95
C THR A 42 -6.70 -3.78 6.46
N ASP A 43 -5.65 -3.38 7.16
CA ASP A 43 -5.59 -3.48 8.62
C ASP A 43 -5.94 -2.17 9.33
N GLY A 44 -5.91 -1.05 8.63
CA GLY A 44 -6.10 0.26 9.25
C GLY A 44 -4.79 0.76 9.86
N ASP A 45 -4.90 1.52 10.94
CA ASP A 45 -3.74 2.12 11.58
C ASP A 45 -2.74 1.06 12.06
N VAL A 46 -1.46 1.44 12.03
CA VAL A 46 -0.38 0.56 12.42
C VAL A 46 -0.61 -0.01 13.82
N LYS A 47 -0.33 -1.28 13.95
CA LYS A 47 -0.47 -2.03 15.20
C LYS A 47 0.83 -2.72 15.52
N GLY A 48 1.07 -2.92 16.81
CA GLY A 48 2.24 -3.64 17.27
C GLY A 48 3.47 -2.78 17.31
N GLU A 49 4.54 -3.36 17.80
CA GLU A 49 5.79 -2.66 17.97
C GLU A 49 6.63 -2.72 16.69
N ARG A 50 7.44 -1.70 16.50
CA ARG A 50 8.40 -1.69 15.42
C ARG A 50 9.38 -2.84 15.60
N PRO A 51 9.61 -3.68 14.59
CA PRO A 51 10.62 -4.72 14.69
C PRO A 51 11.97 -4.13 15.07
N GLY A 52 12.68 -4.82 15.93
CA GLY A 52 13.96 -4.33 16.44
C GLY A 52 15.13 -5.10 15.88
N GLY A 53 16.29 -4.84 16.46
CA GLY A 53 17.52 -5.56 16.12
C GLY A 53 17.95 -5.31 14.69
N PHE A 54 18.21 -6.38 13.96
CA PHE A 54 18.74 -6.31 12.61
C PHE A 54 17.67 -6.43 11.53
N ASP A 55 16.39 -6.38 11.90
CA ASP A 55 15.31 -6.46 10.92
C ASP A 55 15.06 -5.06 10.31
N PHE A 56 15.98 -4.64 9.46
CA PHE A 56 15.90 -3.31 8.83
C PHE A 56 14.74 -3.21 7.86
N VAL A 57 14.45 -4.27 7.13
CA VAL A 57 13.35 -4.29 6.17
C VAL A 57 12.01 -4.20 6.92
N GLY A 58 11.84 -5.01 7.95
CA GLY A 58 10.63 -4.97 8.77
C GLY A 58 10.44 -3.62 9.44
N GLY A 59 11.55 -3.03 9.93
CA GLY A 59 11.50 -1.70 10.52
C GLY A 59 11.08 -0.63 9.52
N ALA A 60 11.63 -0.67 8.31
CA ALA A 60 11.28 0.29 7.27
C ALA A 60 9.81 0.17 6.87
N LYS A 61 9.30 -1.06 6.77
CA LYS A 61 7.89 -1.30 6.45
C LYS A 61 6.98 -0.75 7.55
N HIS A 62 7.33 -1.01 8.80
CA HIS A 62 6.57 -0.52 9.95
C HIS A 62 6.55 1.01 9.96
N ASP A 63 7.69 1.63 9.71
CA ASP A 63 7.79 3.09 9.69
C ASP A 63 6.94 3.69 8.58
N ALA A 64 6.96 3.10 7.39
CA ALA A 64 6.16 3.57 6.27
C ALA A 64 4.67 3.49 6.56
N TRP A 65 4.23 2.37 7.16
CA TRP A 65 2.84 2.21 7.56
C TRP A 65 2.46 3.19 8.67
N SER A 66 3.35 3.41 9.64
CA SER A 66 3.12 4.34 10.75
C SER A 66 2.85 5.77 10.27
N LYS A 67 3.48 6.18 9.16
CA LYS A 67 3.27 7.51 8.60
C LYS A 67 1.86 7.73 8.09
N LEU A 68 1.12 6.67 7.84
CA LEU A 68 -0.24 6.74 7.32
C LEU A 68 -1.31 6.70 8.42
N LYS A 69 -0.90 6.72 9.67
CA LYS A 69 -1.84 6.68 10.78
C LYS A 69 -2.90 7.76 10.63
N GLY A 70 -4.16 7.39 10.76
CA GLY A 70 -5.29 8.30 10.58
C GLY A 70 -5.88 8.30 9.18
N MET A 71 -5.18 7.75 8.19
CA MET A 71 -5.71 7.66 6.84
C MET A 71 -6.83 6.61 6.80
N SER A 72 -7.93 6.92 6.14
CA SER A 72 -9.03 5.96 6.01
C SER A 72 -8.64 4.81 5.10
N LYS A 73 -9.30 3.67 5.27
CA LYS A 73 -9.08 2.52 4.41
C LYS A 73 -9.40 2.85 2.95
N ASP A 74 -10.46 3.61 2.71
CA ASP A 74 -10.85 4.00 1.36
C ASP A 74 -9.79 4.87 0.71
N GLU A 75 -9.26 5.84 1.44
CA GLU A 75 -8.20 6.71 0.92
C GLU A 75 -6.93 5.90 0.63
N ALA A 76 -6.60 4.97 1.50
CA ALA A 76 -5.43 4.10 1.30
C ALA A 76 -5.60 3.23 0.05
N MET A 77 -6.80 2.70 -0.18
CA MET A 77 -7.09 1.93 -1.38
C MET A 77 -6.90 2.77 -2.64
N GLN A 78 -7.40 4.00 -2.63
CA GLN A 78 -7.27 4.93 -3.76
C GLN A 78 -5.81 5.22 -4.05
N ASN A 79 -5.04 5.48 -3.01
CA ASN A 79 -3.61 5.76 -3.17
C ASN A 79 -2.84 4.56 -3.68
N TYR A 80 -3.18 3.37 -3.22
CA TYR A 80 -2.58 2.13 -3.70
C TYR A 80 -2.84 1.95 -5.19
N ILE A 81 -4.08 2.12 -5.60
CA ILE A 81 -4.49 1.99 -7.00
C ILE A 81 -3.71 2.97 -7.88
N LYS A 82 -3.62 4.23 -7.45
CA LYS A 82 -2.88 5.25 -8.20
C LYS A 82 -1.41 4.89 -8.35
N GLN A 83 -0.81 4.35 -7.30
CA GLN A 83 0.60 3.98 -7.33
C GLN A 83 0.84 2.85 -8.31
N VAL A 84 -0.05 1.84 -8.32
CA VAL A 84 0.06 0.73 -9.26
C VAL A 84 -0.12 1.20 -10.70
N GLU A 85 -1.07 2.12 -10.92
CA GLU A 85 -1.28 2.68 -12.26
C GLU A 85 -0.03 3.38 -12.78
N ARG A 86 0.65 4.13 -11.91
CA ARG A 86 1.90 4.78 -12.29
C ARG A 86 2.97 3.77 -12.71
N LEU A 87 3.07 2.68 -11.97
CA LEU A 87 4.02 1.62 -12.28
C LEU A 87 3.74 1.01 -13.65
N ASN A 88 2.48 0.78 -13.96
CA ASN A 88 2.11 0.11 -15.20
C ASN A 88 2.22 1.01 -16.42
N ARG A 89 2.28 2.33 -16.21
CA ARG A 89 2.48 3.28 -17.31
C ARG A 89 3.95 3.51 -17.64
N ALA A 90 4.79 3.26 -16.68
CA ALA A 90 6.23 3.57 -16.83
C ALA A 90 6.94 2.61 -17.80
#